data_f4321e602c42cde4a9a9da63530a156d
#
_entry.id   f4321e602c42cde4a9a9da63530a156d
#
_cell.length_a   1.000
_cell.length_b   1.000
_cell.length_c   1.000
_cell.angle_alpha   90.00
_cell.angle_beta   90.00
_cell.angle_gamma   90.00
#
_symmetry.space_group_name_H-M   'P 1'
#
loop_
_entity.id
_entity.type
_entity.pdbx_description
1 polymer ?
#
loop_
_entity_poly.entity_id
_entity_poly.type
_entity_poly.pdbx_seq_one_letter_code
_entity_poly.pdbx_strand_id
1 'polypeptide(L)'
;MKHLLSSLILFAFAAFSTAQNSVYQQYVARYHTMAVDQMKRHGVPASITLAQGILESNAGRSMLAVKANNHFGIKVGGEWTGPYIVKSDDRPDDRFRKYRSVEESYEDHSLFLRRPRYAALYELEPTDYVGWARGLKAAGYATNPSYAQLLINIIEQHNLMQYDRLPGTSGGYGMPDEDFLHRVRLCNDVVYVVVRQGETFSDIAKAADIRESRLRSYNEVDRHYRLKAGDRVFLNRKKPHVERSLRGTAHRIVAGQSMYDIAQMYGVKVEKLYKWNRLRDDYYPTEDDVLILK
;
A
#
# COMPACT_ATOMS: atom_id res chain seq x y z
N MET A 1 9.18 -22.86 32.74
CA MET A 1 9.99 -22.74 31.50
C MET A 1 9.19 -22.81 30.21
N LYS A 2 8.01 -23.46 30.12
CA LYS A 2 7.21 -23.55 28.86
C LYS A 2 6.49 -22.25 28.45
N HIS A 3 6.22 -21.31 29.38
CA HIS A 3 5.52 -20.05 29.07
C HIS A 3 6.43 -18.92 28.56
N LEU A 4 7.74 -18.98 28.79
CA LEU A 4 8.69 -17.98 28.28
C LEU A 4 9.00 -18.15 26.79
N LEU A 5 8.99 -19.37 26.26
CA LEU A 5 9.23 -19.62 24.83
C LEU A 5 8.08 -19.13 23.94
N SER A 6 6.83 -19.24 24.40
CA SER A 6 5.67 -18.78 23.62
C SER A 6 5.62 -17.26 23.44
N SER A 7 6.06 -16.51 24.46
CA SER A 7 6.10 -15.03 24.40
C SER A 7 7.19 -14.52 23.44
N LEU A 8 8.35 -15.20 23.38
CA LEU A 8 9.45 -14.79 22.50
C LEU A 8 9.10 -15.02 21.01
N ILE A 9 8.38 -16.09 20.70
CA ILE A 9 7.95 -16.40 19.32
C ILE A 9 6.91 -15.39 18.84
N LEU A 10 5.99 -14.95 19.70
CA LEU A 10 4.98 -13.94 19.36
C LEU A 10 5.60 -12.55 19.11
N PHE A 11 6.61 -12.15 19.88
CA PHE A 11 7.35 -10.91 19.69
C PHE A 11 8.16 -10.90 18.38
N ALA A 12 8.76 -12.02 18.02
CA ALA A 12 9.51 -12.15 16.77
C ALA A 12 8.60 -12.05 15.54
N PHE A 13 7.37 -12.60 15.59
CA PHE A 13 6.42 -12.51 14.47
C PHE A 13 5.87 -11.08 14.28
N ALA A 14 5.60 -10.35 15.34
CA ALA A 14 5.12 -8.96 15.25
C ALA A 14 6.20 -8.00 14.73
N ALA A 15 7.44 -8.14 15.19
CA ALA A 15 8.58 -7.37 14.70
C ALA A 15 8.91 -7.68 13.23
N PHE A 16 8.72 -8.92 12.81
CA PHE A 16 8.92 -9.32 11.42
C PHE A 16 7.85 -8.72 10.48
N SER A 17 6.61 -8.65 10.91
CA SER A 17 5.51 -8.05 10.12
C SER A 17 5.67 -6.55 9.94
N THR A 18 6.07 -5.80 10.97
CA THR A 18 6.30 -4.35 10.86
C THR A 18 7.53 -4.01 10.02
N ALA A 19 8.60 -4.79 10.14
CA ALA A 19 9.79 -4.64 9.31
C ALA A 19 9.50 -4.94 7.83
N GLN A 20 8.69 -5.95 7.53
CA GLN A 20 8.27 -6.30 6.18
C GLN A 20 7.43 -5.19 5.54
N ASN A 21 6.47 -4.61 6.26
CA ASN A 21 5.67 -3.49 5.78
C ASN A 21 6.52 -2.27 5.46
N SER A 22 7.49 -1.94 6.31
CA SER A 22 8.43 -0.83 6.08
C SER A 22 9.26 -1.04 4.81
N VAL A 23 9.69 -2.26 4.52
CA VAL A 23 10.48 -2.60 3.32
C VAL A 23 9.64 -2.50 2.04
N TYR A 24 8.38 -2.96 2.07
CA TYR A 24 7.49 -2.83 0.91
C TYR A 24 7.18 -1.36 0.61
N GLN A 25 6.96 -0.55 1.63
CA GLN A 25 6.76 0.90 1.47
C GLN A 25 7.99 1.59 0.87
N GLN A 26 9.21 1.22 1.30
CA GLN A 26 10.44 1.75 0.71
C GLN A 26 10.58 1.35 -0.77
N TYR A 27 10.21 0.11 -1.12
CA TYR A 27 10.19 -0.33 -2.52
C TYR A 27 9.21 0.50 -3.35
N VAL A 28 7.98 0.68 -2.87
CA VAL A 28 6.96 1.49 -3.54
C VAL A 28 7.44 2.94 -3.69
N ALA A 29 7.93 3.56 -2.62
CA ALA A 29 8.44 4.93 -2.66
C ALA A 29 9.54 5.12 -3.72
N ARG A 30 10.38 4.10 -3.91
CA ARG A 30 11.49 4.16 -4.87
C ARG A 30 11.07 3.92 -6.31
N TYR A 31 10.06 3.07 -6.57
CA TYR A 31 9.79 2.55 -7.92
C TYR A 31 8.40 2.88 -8.47
N HIS A 32 7.52 3.56 -7.72
CA HIS A 32 6.15 3.84 -8.19
C HIS A 32 6.13 4.70 -9.46
N THR A 33 6.98 5.72 -9.55
CA THR A 33 7.06 6.58 -10.74
C THR A 33 7.43 5.76 -11.98
N MET A 34 8.38 4.84 -11.84
CA MET A 34 8.80 3.94 -12.91
C MET A 34 7.67 3.01 -13.32
N ALA A 35 6.91 2.45 -12.35
CA ALA A 35 5.76 1.59 -12.66
C ALA A 35 4.65 2.36 -13.39
N VAL A 36 4.36 3.59 -12.98
CA VAL A 36 3.41 4.47 -13.66
C VAL A 36 3.87 4.79 -15.08
N ASP A 37 5.16 5.04 -15.29
CA ASP A 37 5.71 5.27 -16.62
C ASP A 37 5.59 4.04 -17.54
N GLN A 38 5.84 2.83 -16.99
CA GLN A 38 5.59 1.58 -17.71
C GLN A 38 4.11 1.41 -18.07
N MET A 39 3.19 1.74 -17.17
CA MET A 39 1.76 1.70 -17.45
C MET A 39 1.39 2.64 -18.61
N LYS A 40 1.89 3.88 -18.60
CA LYS A 40 1.66 4.85 -19.70
C LYS A 40 2.15 4.35 -21.05
N ARG A 41 3.32 3.71 -21.08
CA ARG A 41 3.96 3.26 -22.33
C ARG A 41 3.44 1.92 -22.83
N HIS A 42 3.14 1.00 -21.93
CA HIS A 42 2.87 -0.40 -22.27
C HIS A 42 1.49 -0.91 -21.84
N GLY A 43 0.73 -0.15 -21.05
CA GLY A 43 -0.64 -0.51 -20.63
C GLY A 43 -0.71 -1.53 -19.50
N VAL A 44 0.40 -1.90 -18.85
CA VAL A 44 0.39 -2.79 -17.68
C VAL A 44 0.08 -1.95 -16.43
N PRO A 45 -0.95 -2.28 -15.63
CA PRO A 45 -1.25 -1.50 -14.43
C PRO A 45 -0.05 -1.32 -13.51
N ALA A 46 0.14 -0.10 -13.01
CA ALA A 46 1.27 0.21 -12.12
C ALA A 46 1.22 -0.60 -10.83
N SER A 47 0.01 -0.83 -10.28
CA SER A 47 -0.21 -1.68 -9.12
C SER A 47 0.27 -3.11 -9.34
N ILE A 48 -0.02 -3.68 -10.50
CA ILE A 48 0.43 -5.03 -10.90
C ILE A 48 1.96 -5.06 -11.00
N THR A 49 2.56 -4.09 -11.70
CA THR A 49 4.02 -3.99 -11.84
C THR A 49 4.71 -3.89 -10.49
N LEU A 50 4.20 -3.03 -9.58
CA LEU A 50 4.75 -2.89 -8.23
C LEU A 50 4.58 -4.16 -7.39
N ALA A 51 3.39 -4.77 -7.41
CA ALA A 51 3.14 -6.00 -6.64
C ALA A 51 4.01 -7.17 -7.11
N GLN A 52 4.17 -7.33 -8.42
CA GLN A 52 5.08 -8.32 -8.98
C GLN A 52 6.54 -8.01 -8.59
N GLY A 53 6.99 -6.76 -8.74
CA GLY A 53 8.32 -6.37 -8.32
C GLY A 53 8.60 -6.63 -6.84
N ILE A 54 7.65 -6.36 -5.95
CA ILE A 54 7.75 -6.68 -4.52
C ILE A 54 7.86 -8.21 -4.31
N LEU A 55 6.97 -8.97 -4.91
CA LEU A 55 6.88 -10.42 -4.72
C LEU A 55 8.10 -11.15 -5.28
N GLU A 56 8.45 -10.89 -6.55
CA GLU A 56 9.50 -11.60 -7.28
C GLU A 56 10.91 -11.23 -6.79
N SER A 57 11.11 -9.99 -6.35
CA SER A 57 12.42 -9.49 -5.95
C SER A 57 12.64 -9.47 -4.43
N ASN A 58 11.68 -9.94 -3.62
CA ASN A 58 11.70 -9.71 -2.18
C ASN A 58 11.89 -8.21 -1.87
N ALA A 59 11.08 -7.37 -2.52
CA ALA A 59 11.17 -5.90 -2.46
C ALA A 59 12.57 -5.37 -2.78
N GLY A 60 13.17 -5.85 -3.86
CA GLY A 60 14.47 -5.40 -4.36
C GLY A 60 15.69 -5.98 -3.63
N ARG A 61 15.48 -6.90 -2.68
CA ARG A 61 16.56 -7.45 -1.85
C ARG A 61 17.03 -8.85 -2.28
N SER A 62 16.37 -9.46 -3.25
CA SER A 62 16.80 -10.77 -3.76
C SER A 62 18.16 -10.67 -4.45
N MET A 63 18.86 -11.81 -4.54
CA MET A 63 20.14 -11.88 -5.24
C MET A 63 20.02 -11.44 -6.70
N LEU A 64 18.90 -11.77 -7.37
CA LEU A 64 18.63 -11.35 -8.75
C LEU A 64 18.45 -9.84 -8.86
N ALA A 65 17.70 -9.21 -7.93
CA ALA A 65 17.52 -7.77 -7.91
C ALA A 65 18.84 -7.02 -7.66
N VAL A 66 19.62 -7.49 -6.66
CA VAL A 66 20.87 -6.81 -6.24
C VAL A 66 22.01 -6.98 -7.24
N LYS A 67 22.23 -8.21 -7.78
CA LYS A 67 23.38 -8.51 -8.62
C LYS A 67 23.12 -8.42 -10.11
N ALA A 68 21.84 -8.49 -10.50
CA ALA A 68 21.44 -8.50 -11.90
C ALA A 68 20.44 -7.42 -12.27
N ASN A 69 20.03 -6.53 -11.36
CA ASN A 69 18.93 -5.59 -11.51
C ASN A 69 17.63 -6.26 -12.00
N ASN A 70 17.46 -7.57 -11.81
CA ASN A 70 16.34 -8.35 -12.29
C ASN A 70 15.26 -8.45 -11.19
N HIS A 71 14.30 -7.54 -11.26
CA HIS A 71 13.25 -7.37 -10.26
C HIS A 71 12.05 -8.32 -10.48
N PHE A 72 11.97 -8.98 -11.62
CA PHE A 72 10.83 -9.81 -12.00
C PHE A 72 11.19 -11.29 -12.25
N GLY A 73 12.44 -11.68 -11.97
CA GLY A 73 12.88 -13.05 -12.14
C GLY A 73 12.82 -13.56 -13.58
N ILE A 74 13.00 -12.67 -14.58
CA ILE A 74 12.88 -13.06 -15.98
C ILE A 74 14.10 -13.92 -16.37
N LYS A 75 13.79 -15.16 -16.82
CA LYS A 75 14.78 -16.11 -17.32
C LYS A 75 15.22 -15.77 -18.75
N VAL A 76 16.41 -16.21 -19.11
CA VAL A 76 16.90 -16.15 -20.50
C VAL A 76 15.98 -17.00 -21.37
N GLY A 77 15.61 -16.46 -22.53
CA GLY A 77 14.75 -17.14 -23.50
C GLY A 77 14.32 -16.16 -24.60
N GLY A 78 13.70 -16.67 -25.65
CA GLY A 78 13.39 -15.88 -26.85
C GLY A 78 14.66 -15.34 -27.49
N GLU A 79 14.63 -14.07 -27.89
CA GLU A 79 15.75 -13.39 -28.59
C GLU A 79 16.76 -12.71 -27.63
N TRP A 80 16.77 -13.08 -26.36
CA TRP A 80 17.71 -12.48 -25.41
C TRP A 80 19.16 -12.83 -25.72
N THR A 81 19.94 -11.84 -26.10
CA THR A 81 21.39 -11.94 -26.37
C THR A 81 22.25 -11.24 -25.32
N GLY A 82 21.61 -10.61 -24.32
CA GLY A 82 22.29 -9.86 -23.27
C GLY A 82 22.94 -10.76 -22.21
N PRO A 83 23.65 -10.15 -21.24
CA PRO A 83 24.29 -10.89 -20.16
C PRO A 83 23.26 -11.58 -19.25
N TYR A 84 23.72 -12.60 -18.54
CA TYR A 84 22.90 -13.37 -17.59
C TYR A 84 23.70 -13.76 -16.34
N ILE A 85 22.98 -14.18 -15.31
CA ILE A 85 23.55 -14.87 -14.16
C ILE A 85 22.87 -16.21 -13.98
N VAL A 86 23.62 -17.16 -13.39
CA VAL A 86 23.10 -18.50 -13.09
C VAL A 86 22.63 -18.54 -11.65
N LYS A 87 21.45 -19.09 -11.42
CA LYS A 87 20.88 -19.31 -10.09
C LYS A 87 19.98 -20.55 -10.15
N SER A 88 20.09 -21.43 -9.16
CA SER A 88 19.18 -22.57 -9.01
C SER A 88 17.75 -22.06 -8.71
N ASP A 89 16.78 -22.56 -9.50
CA ASP A 89 15.35 -22.29 -9.38
C ASP A 89 14.60 -23.59 -9.73
N ASP A 90 13.87 -23.66 -10.86
CA ASP A 90 13.27 -24.91 -11.35
C ASP A 90 14.36 -25.94 -11.74
N ARG A 91 15.52 -25.47 -12.17
CA ARG A 91 16.70 -26.24 -12.51
C ARG A 91 17.94 -25.70 -11.80
N PRO A 92 18.96 -26.54 -11.56
CA PRO A 92 20.18 -26.11 -10.89
C PRO A 92 20.95 -25.00 -11.61
N ASP A 93 20.80 -24.91 -12.92
CA ASP A 93 21.55 -24.02 -13.82
C ASP A 93 20.66 -23.01 -14.57
N ASP A 94 19.52 -22.64 -14.00
CA ASP A 94 18.64 -21.66 -14.60
C ASP A 94 19.37 -20.33 -14.81
N ARG A 95 19.20 -19.77 -16.01
CA ARG A 95 19.81 -18.52 -16.43
C ARG A 95 18.82 -17.40 -16.36
N PHE A 96 19.17 -16.34 -15.63
CA PHE A 96 18.33 -15.15 -15.46
C PHE A 96 18.95 -13.95 -16.16
N ARG A 97 18.15 -13.15 -16.84
CA ARG A 97 18.60 -11.94 -17.51
C ARG A 97 19.28 -11.01 -16.52
N LYS A 98 20.40 -10.39 -16.95
CA LYS A 98 21.10 -9.36 -16.19
C LYS A 98 20.97 -8.04 -16.94
N TYR A 99 20.45 -7.03 -16.24
CA TYR A 99 20.23 -5.71 -16.80
C TYR A 99 21.29 -4.74 -16.29
N ARG A 100 21.51 -3.67 -17.08
CA ARG A 100 22.43 -2.57 -16.69
C ARG A 100 21.81 -1.71 -15.59
N SER A 101 20.48 -1.59 -15.58
CA SER A 101 19.74 -0.80 -14.59
C SER A 101 18.40 -1.46 -14.23
N VAL A 102 17.74 -0.95 -13.19
CA VAL A 102 16.40 -1.40 -12.78
C VAL A 102 15.36 -0.98 -13.83
N GLU A 103 15.53 0.18 -14.46
CA GLU A 103 14.68 0.68 -15.54
C GLU A 103 14.61 -0.32 -16.71
N GLU A 104 15.74 -0.91 -17.11
CA GLU A 104 15.76 -1.95 -18.13
C GLU A 104 14.96 -3.20 -17.73
N SER A 105 15.01 -3.56 -16.44
CA SER A 105 14.22 -4.69 -15.92
C SER A 105 12.72 -4.41 -15.98
N TYR A 106 12.30 -3.19 -15.64
CA TYR A 106 10.89 -2.77 -15.71
C TYR A 106 10.39 -2.71 -17.15
N GLU A 107 11.22 -2.19 -18.07
CA GLU A 107 10.92 -2.15 -19.48
C GLU A 107 10.74 -3.55 -20.06
N ASP A 108 11.72 -4.43 -19.83
CA ASP A 108 11.68 -5.81 -20.30
C ASP A 108 10.50 -6.61 -19.71
N HIS A 109 10.15 -6.36 -18.45
CA HIS A 109 8.95 -6.94 -17.85
C HIS A 109 7.68 -6.52 -18.57
N SER A 110 7.53 -5.23 -18.88
CA SER A 110 6.37 -4.73 -19.61
C SER A 110 6.29 -5.33 -21.02
N LEU A 111 7.42 -5.42 -21.72
CA LEU A 111 7.52 -6.09 -23.04
C LEU A 111 7.24 -7.59 -22.94
N PHE A 112 7.69 -8.24 -21.85
CA PHE A 112 7.38 -9.66 -21.60
C PHE A 112 5.87 -9.89 -21.47
N LEU A 113 5.13 -8.99 -20.87
CA LEU A 113 3.67 -9.07 -20.74
C LEU A 113 2.93 -8.70 -22.04
N ARG A 114 3.60 -8.15 -23.05
CA ARG A 114 3.01 -7.93 -24.39
C ARG A 114 2.98 -9.20 -25.25
N ARG A 115 3.51 -10.31 -24.78
CA ARG A 115 3.50 -11.58 -25.52
C ARG A 115 2.07 -12.08 -25.73
N PRO A 116 1.79 -12.84 -26.83
CA PRO A 116 0.43 -13.27 -27.20
C PRO A 116 -0.36 -13.95 -26.08
N ARG A 117 0.30 -14.73 -25.23
CA ARG A 117 -0.37 -15.44 -24.12
C ARG A 117 -0.99 -14.52 -23.06
N TYR A 118 -0.58 -13.26 -23.02
CA TYR A 118 -1.10 -12.25 -22.10
C TYR A 118 -2.06 -11.26 -22.80
N ALA A 119 -2.34 -11.42 -24.09
CA ALA A 119 -3.12 -10.46 -24.87
C ALA A 119 -4.50 -10.17 -24.25
N ALA A 120 -5.17 -11.20 -23.72
CA ALA A 120 -6.48 -11.03 -23.06
C ALA A 120 -6.46 -10.11 -21.83
N LEU A 121 -5.31 -9.85 -21.22
CA LEU A 121 -5.21 -8.92 -20.10
C LEU A 121 -5.45 -7.47 -20.51
N TYR A 122 -5.14 -7.14 -21.74
CA TYR A 122 -5.29 -5.78 -22.27
C TYR A 122 -6.72 -5.42 -22.69
N GLU A 123 -7.64 -6.39 -22.62
CA GLU A 123 -9.09 -6.16 -22.73
C GLU A 123 -9.71 -5.73 -21.40
N LEU A 124 -8.97 -5.85 -20.29
CA LEU A 124 -9.40 -5.44 -18.96
C LEU A 124 -9.15 -3.94 -18.76
N GLU A 125 -10.01 -3.31 -17.96
CA GLU A 125 -9.75 -1.95 -17.51
C GLU A 125 -8.41 -1.87 -16.75
N PRO A 126 -7.60 -0.82 -16.96
CA PRO A 126 -6.32 -0.66 -16.26
C PRO A 126 -6.45 -0.65 -14.73
N THR A 127 -7.63 -0.31 -14.21
CA THR A 127 -7.95 -0.29 -12.77
C THR A 127 -8.47 -1.62 -12.24
N ASP A 128 -8.71 -2.62 -13.10
CA ASP A 128 -9.12 -3.96 -12.70
C ASP A 128 -7.91 -4.84 -12.34
N TYR A 129 -7.19 -4.44 -11.29
CA TYR A 129 -6.04 -5.20 -10.81
C TYR A 129 -6.39 -6.64 -10.39
N VAL A 130 -7.65 -6.90 -9.98
CA VAL A 130 -8.12 -8.25 -9.61
C VAL A 130 -8.20 -9.14 -10.86
N GLY A 131 -8.80 -8.63 -11.94
CA GLY A 131 -8.84 -9.31 -13.23
C GLY A 131 -7.42 -9.55 -13.78
N TRP A 132 -6.55 -8.54 -13.71
CA TRP A 132 -5.15 -8.65 -14.11
C TRP A 132 -4.39 -9.74 -13.32
N ALA A 133 -4.49 -9.75 -11.98
CA ALA A 133 -3.81 -10.74 -11.14
C ALA A 133 -4.27 -12.17 -11.45
N ARG A 134 -5.59 -12.37 -11.61
CA ARG A 134 -6.17 -13.67 -11.99
C ARG A 134 -5.78 -14.09 -13.40
N GLY A 135 -5.80 -13.16 -14.34
CA GLY A 135 -5.41 -13.39 -15.73
C GLY A 135 -3.93 -13.73 -15.88
N LEU A 136 -3.02 -13.08 -15.14
CA LEU A 136 -1.61 -13.45 -15.08
C LEU A 136 -1.41 -14.89 -14.62
N LYS A 137 -2.12 -15.31 -13.56
CA LYS A 137 -2.10 -16.70 -13.09
C LYS A 137 -2.64 -17.66 -14.13
N ALA A 138 -3.78 -17.35 -14.75
CA ALA A 138 -4.38 -18.18 -15.80
C ALA A 138 -3.47 -18.31 -17.03
N ALA A 139 -2.78 -17.24 -17.43
CA ALA A 139 -1.80 -17.21 -18.51
C ALA A 139 -0.47 -17.92 -18.16
N GLY A 140 -0.33 -18.46 -16.94
CA GLY A 140 0.85 -19.21 -16.53
C GLY A 140 2.08 -18.35 -16.24
N TYR A 141 1.89 -17.13 -15.72
CA TYR A 141 3.03 -16.31 -15.28
C TYR A 141 3.81 -16.98 -14.15
N ALA A 142 3.11 -17.59 -13.21
CA ALA A 142 3.70 -18.33 -12.09
C ALA A 142 2.99 -19.67 -11.86
N THR A 143 3.72 -20.66 -11.37
CA THR A 143 3.19 -21.99 -11.03
C THR A 143 2.40 -22.00 -9.72
N ASN A 144 2.75 -21.14 -8.76
CA ASN A 144 2.10 -21.05 -7.45
C ASN A 144 0.58 -20.85 -7.59
N PRO A 145 -0.27 -21.75 -7.03
CA PRO A 145 -1.73 -21.64 -7.13
C PRO A 145 -2.29 -20.38 -6.46
N SER A 146 -1.62 -19.86 -5.45
CA SER A 146 -2.03 -18.64 -4.72
C SER A 146 -1.50 -17.35 -5.34
N TYR A 147 -0.85 -17.37 -6.50
CA TYR A 147 -0.15 -16.22 -7.08
C TYR A 147 -1.05 -14.98 -7.22
N ALA A 148 -2.25 -15.16 -7.78
CA ALA A 148 -3.20 -14.07 -7.94
C ALA A 148 -3.58 -13.44 -6.60
N GLN A 149 -3.85 -14.26 -5.58
CA GLN A 149 -4.20 -13.75 -4.25
C GLN A 149 -3.04 -13.05 -3.56
N LEU A 150 -1.80 -13.50 -3.76
CA LEU A 150 -0.61 -12.82 -3.24
C LEU A 150 -0.47 -11.41 -3.83
N LEU A 151 -0.66 -11.26 -5.15
CA LEU A 151 -0.64 -9.94 -5.80
C LEU A 151 -1.77 -9.04 -5.27
N ILE A 152 -3.00 -9.55 -5.21
CA ILE A 152 -4.17 -8.81 -4.72
C ILE A 152 -3.92 -8.33 -3.27
N ASN A 153 -3.43 -9.20 -2.40
CA ASN A 153 -3.14 -8.84 -1.01
C ASN A 153 -2.08 -7.73 -0.91
N ILE A 154 -1.00 -7.82 -1.69
CA ILE A 154 0.05 -6.78 -1.72
C ILE A 154 -0.55 -5.45 -2.22
N ILE A 155 -1.33 -5.48 -3.28
CA ILE A 155 -1.97 -4.28 -3.85
C ILE A 155 -2.89 -3.61 -2.82
N GLU A 156 -3.75 -4.40 -2.16
CA GLU A 156 -4.72 -3.88 -1.19
C GLU A 156 -4.06 -3.41 0.11
N GLN A 157 -3.10 -4.19 0.65
CA GLN A 157 -2.39 -3.83 1.89
C GLN A 157 -1.57 -2.55 1.76
N HIS A 158 -1.01 -2.31 0.58
CA HIS A 158 -0.15 -1.15 0.32
C HIS A 158 -0.83 -0.08 -0.54
N ASN A 159 -2.15 -0.22 -0.81
CA ASN A 159 -2.95 0.73 -1.59
C ASN A 159 -2.34 1.05 -2.96
N LEU A 160 -1.78 0.02 -3.64
CA LEU A 160 -1.07 0.23 -4.90
C LEU A 160 -1.99 0.60 -6.07
N MET A 161 -3.29 0.28 -6.00
CA MET A 161 -4.29 0.63 -7.01
C MET A 161 -4.40 2.15 -7.23
N GLN A 162 -3.91 2.96 -6.30
CA GLN A 162 -3.85 4.42 -6.48
C GLN A 162 -2.98 4.83 -7.66
N TYR A 163 -2.01 4.01 -8.07
CA TYR A 163 -1.09 4.27 -9.17
C TYR A 163 -1.62 3.86 -10.56
N ASP A 164 -2.78 3.19 -10.63
CA ASP A 164 -3.35 2.70 -11.91
C ASP A 164 -4.16 3.75 -12.67
N ARG A 165 -4.33 4.93 -12.10
CA ARG A 165 -5.17 5.99 -12.65
C ARG A 165 -4.34 6.98 -13.43
N LEU A 166 -4.47 6.96 -14.77
CA LEU A 166 -3.82 7.93 -15.63
C LEU A 166 -4.62 9.24 -15.71
N PRO A 167 -3.95 10.40 -15.75
CA PRO A 167 -4.60 11.67 -16.09
C PRO A 167 -5.21 11.57 -17.50
N GLY A 168 -6.52 11.82 -17.62
CA GLY A 168 -7.21 11.94 -18.90
C GLY A 168 -7.98 10.71 -19.41
N THR A 169 -8.01 9.58 -18.70
CA THR A 169 -8.95 8.49 -19.01
C THR A 169 -10.30 8.76 -18.33
N SER A 170 -11.33 8.79 -19.13
CA SER A 170 -12.75 9.16 -18.87
C SER A 170 -13.20 9.02 -17.41
N GLY A 171 -13.14 10.12 -16.66
CA GLY A 171 -13.59 10.17 -15.29
C GLY A 171 -12.96 11.29 -14.46
N GLY A 172 -12.31 12.25 -15.09
CA GLY A 172 -12.11 13.60 -14.51
C GLY A 172 -11.28 13.72 -13.24
N TYR A 173 -10.32 12.80 -12.97
CA TYR A 173 -9.47 12.93 -11.79
C TYR A 173 -8.00 12.86 -12.21
N GLY A 174 -7.29 13.97 -11.99
CA GLY A 174 -5.83 14.05 -12.19
C GLY A 174 -5.10 13.07 -11.26
N MET A 175 -3.87 12.69 -11.64
CA MET A 175 -2.94 12.08 -10.69
C MET A 175 -2.92 12.92 -9.42
N PRO A 176 -2.91 12.29 -8.22
CA PRO A 176 -2.54 13.05 -7.03
C PRO A 176 -1.22 13.74 -7.35
N ASP A 177 -1.16 15.06 -7.13
CA ASP A 177 0.05 15.85 -7.24
C ASP A 177 1.18 15.09 -6.54
N GLU A 178 2.38 15.04 -7.11
CA GLU A 178 3.55 14.42 -6.47
C GLU A 178 3.70 14.93 -5.04
N ASP A 179 3.45 16.21 -4.83
CA ASP A 179 3.41 16.84 -3.53
C ASP A 179 2.33 16.23 -2.61
N PHE A 180 1.15 15.88 -3.12
CA PHE A 180 0.12 15.17 -2.34
C PHE A 180 0.59 13.76 -1.93
N LEU A 181 1.21 13.02 -2.84
CA LEU A 181 1.75 11.68 -2.54
C LEU A 181 2.85 11.71 -1.48
N HIS A 182 3.72 12.72 -1.53
CA HIS A 182 4.77 12.93 -0.52
C HIS A 182 4.22 13.27 0.87
N ARG A 183 2.96 13.72 0.97
CA ARG A 183 2.27 14.03 2.23
C ARG A 183 1.55 12.85 2.86
N VAL A 184 1.37 11.78 2.11
CA VAL A 184 0.66 10.58 2.58
C VAL A 184 1.46 9.92 3.71
N ARG A 185 0.77 9.63 4.81
CA ARG A 185 1.31 9.03 6.03
C ARG A 185 0.45 7.85 6.46
N LEU A 186 0.98 7.05 7.37
CA LEU A 186 0.26 5.92 7.98
C LEU A 186 0.08 6.14 9.47
N CYS A 187 -1.09 5.80 9.96
CA CYS A 187 -1.42 5.70 11.37
C CYS A 187 -2.33 4.49 11.56
N ASN A 188 -1.94 3.55 12.39
CA ASN A 188 -2.70 2.32 12.62
C ASN A 188 -3.03 1.57 11.31
N ASP A 189 -2.07 1.47 10.39
CA ASP A 189 -2.24 0.91 9.03
C ASP A 189 -3.34 1.60 8.21
N VAL A 190 -3.72 2.83 8.54
CA VAL A 190 -4.67 3.64 7.77
C VAL A 190 -3.96 4.84 7.18
N VAL A 191 -4.16 5.04 5.90
CA VAL A 191 -3.56 6.13 5.14
C VAL A 191 -4.23 7.46 5.52
N TYR A 192 -3.43 8.49 5.79
CA TYR A 192 -3.91 9.85 6.04
C TYR A 192 -2.99 10.91 5.44
N VAL A 193 -3.50 12.12 5.32
CA VAL A 193 -2.72 13.31 5.00
C VAL A 193 -2.87 14.36 6.11
N VAL A 194 -1.86 15.20 6.26
CA VAL A 194 -1.93 16.37 7.15
C VAL A 194 -2.42 17.57 6.34
N VAL A 195 -3.45 18.24 6.84
CA VAL A 195 -4.10 19.40 6.20
C VAL A 195 -3.15 20.59 6.17
N ARG A 196 -3.08 21.26 5.03
CA ARG A 196 -2.35 22.52 4.85
C ARG A 196 -3.24 23.74 5.13
N GLN A 197 -2.60 24.88 5.26
CA GLN A 197 -3.30 26.17 5.40
C GLN A 197 -4.28 26.38 4.23
N GLY A 198 -5.56 26.56 4.55
CA GLY A 198 -6.62 26.82 3.57
C GLY A 198 -7.14 25.60 2.79
N GLU A 199 -6.57 24.42 3.00
CA GLU A 199 -6.98 23.20 2.31
C GLU A 199 -8.34 22.68 2.82
N THR A 200 -9.19 22.22 1.90
CA THR A 200 -10.54 21.75 2.20
C THR A 200 -10.71 20.24 1.98
N PHE A 201 -11.82 19.66 2.48
CA PHE A 201 -12.19 18.28 2.13
C PHE A 201 -12.34 18.07 0.63
N SER A 202 -12.80 19.08 -0.11
CA SER A 202 -12.95 19.01 -1.56
C SER A 202 -11.59 18.88 -2.25
N ASP A 203 -10.60 19.65 -1.81
CA ASP A 203 -9.24 19.62 -2.37
C ASP A 203 -8.58 18.27 -2.12
N ILE A 204 -8.66 17.77 -0.88
CA ILE A 204 -8.11 16.47 -0.50
C ILE A 204 -8.85 15.33 -1.23
N ALA A 205 -10.18 15.40 -1.31
CA ALA A 205 -11.01 14.43 -2.00
C ALA A 205 -10.63 14.33 -3.49
N LYS A 206 -10.45 15.49 -4.14
CA LYS A 206 -9.99 15.58 -5.53
C LYS A 206 -8.57 15.01 -5.69
N ALA A 207 -7.64 15.40 -4.82
CA ALA A 207 -6.26 14.94 -4.88
C ALA A 207 -6.11 13.43 -4.59
N ALA A 208 -6.96 12.88 -3.70
CA ALA A 208 -6.96 11.47 -3.35
C ALA A 208 -7.87 10.61 -4.25
N ASP A 209 -8.60 11.23 -5.17
CA ASP A 209 -9.64 10.59 -5.99
C ASP A 209 -10.67 9.81 -5.14
N ILE A 210 -11.17 10.46 -4.12
CA ILE A 210 -12.21 9.93 -3.23
C ILE A 210 -13.40 10.88 -3.28
N ARG A 211 -14.63 10.37 -3.41
CA ARG A 211 -15.82 11.23 -3.27
C ARG A 211 -15.78 11.94 -1.92
N GLU A 212 -15.96 13.27 -1.89
CA GLU A 212 -15.91 14.06 -0.65
C GLU A 212 -16.81 13.48 0.46
N SER A 213 -18.03 13.06 0.11
CA SER A 213 -18.95 12.43 1.06
C SER A 213 -18.39 11.16 1.71
N ARG A 214 -17.66 10.37 0.93
CA ARG A 214 -16.98 9.15 1.41
C ARG A 214 -15.77 9.51 2.29
N LEU A 215 -14.99 10.51 1.88
CA LEU A 215 -13.86 11.01 2.66
C LEU A 215 -14.31 11.52 4.04
N ARG A 216 -15.39 12.31 4.08
CA ARG A 216 -16.03 12.77 5.32
C ARG A 216 -16.49 11.60 6.19
N SER A 217 -17.12 10.58 5.60
CA SER A 217 -17.55 9.37 6.30
C SER A 217 -16.38 8.62 6.94
N TYR A 218 -15.22 8.54 6.26
CA TYR A 218 -14.01 7.93 6.81
C TYR A 218 -13.49 8.67 8.03
N ASN A 219 -13.71 9.99 8.07
CA ASN A 219 -13.29 10.88 9.14
C ASN A 219 -14.39 11.16 10.17
N GLU A 220 -15.56 10.55 10.03
CA GLU A 220 -16.70 10.68 10.97
C GLU A 220 -17.14 12.15 11.18
N VAL A 221 -17.13 12.95 10.10
CA VAL A 221 -17.52 14.36 10.11
C VAL A 221 -18.64 14.65 9.12
N ASP A 222 -19.45 15.63 9.42
CA ASP A 222 -20.54 16.11 8.56
C ASP A 222 -20.04 17.14 7.52
N ARG A 223 -20.99 17.66 6.70
CA ARG A 223 -20.70 18.65 5.66
C ARG A 223 -20.29 20.02 6.20
N HIS A 224 -20.58 20.31 7.46
CA HIS A 224 -20.31 21.62 8.09
C HIS A 224 -18.95 21.69 8.74
N TYR A 225 -18.33 20.52 9.02
CA TYR A 225 -16.99 20.46 9.59
C TYR A 225 -15.98 21.18 8.69
N ARG A 226 -15.15 22.03 9.28
CA ARG A 226 -14.08 22.77 8.61
C ARG A 226 -12.73 22.27 9.08
N LEU A 227 -11.86 21.95 8.12
CA LEU A 227 -10.49 21.54 8.40
C LEU A 227 -9.65 22.71 8.90
N LYS A 228 -8.71 22.40 9.78
CA LYS A 228 -7.66 23.32 10.22
C LYS A 228 -6.31 22.78 9.76
N ALA A 229 -5.35 23.68 9.51
CA ALA A 229 -4.00 23.27 9.22
C ALA A 229 -3.45 22.39 10.37
N GLY A 230 -2.86 21.25 10.02
CA GLY A 230 -2.40 20.26 10.98
C GLY A 230 -3.36 19.11 11.27
N ASP A 231 -4.66 19.22 10.90
CA ASP A 231 -5.61 18.12 11.05
C ASP A 231 -5.15 16.89 10.25
N ARG A 232 -5.49 15.70 10.75
CA ARG A 232 -5.31 14.45 10.00
C ARG A 232 -6.59 14.12 9.27
N VAL A 233 -6.50 13.89 7.96
CA VAL A 233 -7.61 13.40 7.14
C VAL A 233 -7.29 12.00 6.64
N PHE A 234 -8.01 11.02 7.16
CA PHE A 234 -7.87 9.62 6.76
C PHE A 234 -8.49 9.38 5.39
N LEU A 235 -7.73 8.76 4.51
CA LEU A 235 -8.16 8.44 3.14
C LEU A 235 -8.88 7.08 3.05
N ASN A 236 -8.87 6.31 4.14
CA ASN A 236 -9.55 5.03 4.29
C ASN A 236 -10.30 4.97 5.62
N ARG A 237 -11.14 3.93 5.78
CA ARG A 237 -11.86 3.69 7.05
C ARG A 237 -10.88 3.45 8.19
N LYS A 238 -11.06 4.16 9.29
CA LYS A 238 -10.31 3.95 10.53
C LYS A 238 -10.55 2.56 11.11
N LYS A 239 -9.57 2.04 11.83
CA LYS A 239 -9.61 0.68 12.40
C LYS A 239 -10.52 0.58 13.63
N PRO A 240 -11.02 -0.62 13.94
CA PRO A 240 -11.78 -0.89 15.16
C PRO A 240 -10.90 -1.05 16.41
N HIS A 241 -9.57 -1.14 16.27
CA HIS A 241 -8.59 -1.31 17.35
C HIS A 241 -7.35 -0.49 17.06
N VAL A 242 -6.63 -0.07 18.10
CA VAL A 242 -5.28 0.52 17.93
C VAL A 242 -4.26 -0.54 17.50
N GLU A 243 -3.10 -0.10 17.08
CA GLU A 243 -1.95 -0.97 16.85
C GLU A 243 -1.69 -1.88 18.04
N ARG A 244 -1.24 -3.10 17.76
CA ARG A 244 -1.05 -4.12 18.80
C ARG A 244 -0.10 -3.65 19.92
N SER A 245 0.90 -2.84 19.59
CA SER A 245 1.86 -2.23 20.52
C SER A 245 1.23 -1.27 21.54
N LEU A 246 0.11 -0.64 21.16
CA LEU A 246 -0.59 0.35 21.98
C LEU A 246 -1.76 -0.24 22.78
N ARG A 247 -2.11 -1.51 22.58
CA ARG A 247 -3.22 -2.13 23.29
C ARG A 247 -2.94 -2.26 24.77
N GLY A 248 -3.89 -1.81 25.57
CA GLY A 248 -3.78 -1.80 27.03
C GLY A 248 -3.01 -0.61 27.58
N THR A 249 -2.45 0.27 26.71
CA THR A 249 -1.80 1.51 27.18
C THR A 249 -2.84 2.56 27.54
N ALA A 250 -2.43 3.53 28.34
CA ALA A 250 -3.24 4.65 28.77
C ALA A 250 -2.91 5.90 27.94
N HIS A 251 -3.96 6.64 27.52
CA HIS A 251 -3.85 8.00 26.98
C HIS A 251 -4.38 8.98 28.04
N ARG A 252 -3.55 9.91 28.49
CA ARG A 252 -3.95 11.01 29.35
C ARG A 252 -4.43 12.17 28.50
N ILE A 253 -5.63 12.64 28.72
CA ILE A 253 -6.25 13.74 27.99
C ILE A 253 -5.56 15.05 28.39
N VAL A 254 -5.19 15.86 27.41
CA VAL A 254 -4.64 17.20 27.62
C VAL A 254 -5.70 18.27 27.41
N ALA A 255 -5.49 19.47 27.96
CA ALA A 255 -6.43 20.58 27.88
C ALA A 255 -6.87 20.86 26.42
N GLY A 256 -8.18 20.95 26.22
CA GLY A 256 -8.79 21.23 24.90
C GLY A 256 -8.85 20.06 23.93
N GLN A 257 -8.37 18.88 24.28
CA GLN A 257 -8.40 17.69 23.44
C GLN A 257 -9.78 17.04 23.48
N SER A 258 -10.41 16.85 22.33
CA SER A 258 -11.69 16.15 22.21
C SER A 258 -11.50 14.64 21.98
N MET A 259 -12.56 13.85 22.21
CA MET A 259 -12.59 12.43 21.83
C MET A 259 -12.34 12.21 20.34
N TYR A 260 -12.76 13.15 19.50
CA TYR A 260 -12.48 13.14 18.07
C TYR A 260 -10.97 13.29 17.79
N ASP A 261 -10.31 14.25 18.43
CA ASP A 261 -8.85 14.46 18.26
C ASP A 261 -8.06 13.22 18.66
N ILE A 262 -8.46 12.57 19.77
CA ILE A 262 -7.83 11.34 20.25
C ILE A 262 -8.06 10.21 19.23
N ALA A 263 -9.28 10.07 18.69
CA ALA A 263 -9.59 9.08 17.67
C ALA A 263 -8.78 9.30 16.39
N GLN A 264 -8.61 10.56 15.97
CA GLN A 264 -7.76 10.92 14.83
C GLN A 264 -6.27 10.65 15.11
N MET A 265 -5.81 10.87 16.34
CA MET A 265 -4.43 10.60 16.75
C MET A 265 -4.06 9.12 16.59
N TYR A 266 -4.97 8.22 16.90
CA TYR A 266 -4.74 6.76 16.90
C TYR A 266 -5.32 6.04 15.67
N GLY A 267 -5.93 6.73 14.73
CA GLY A 267 -6.53 6.13 13.52
C GLY A 267 -7.66 5.15 13.83
N VAL A 268 -8.43 5.40 14.88
CA VAL A 268 -9.55 4.57 15.33
C VAL A 268 -10.87 5.34 15.29
N LYS A 269 -11.98 4.62 15.26
CA LYS A 269 -13.30 5.25 15.31
C LYS A 269 -13.58 5.82 16.69
N VAL A 270 -14.23 7.00 16.72
CA VAL A 270 -14.63 7.68 17.97
C VAL A 270 -15.48 6.76 18.86
N GLU A 271 -16.48 6.07 18.30
CA GLU A 271 -17.35 5.13 19.01
C GLU A 271 -16.58 4.04 19.76
N LYS A 272 -15.39 3.66 19.27
CA LYS A 272 -14.57 2.64 19.90
C LYS A 272 -13.92 3.14 21.20
N LEU A 273 -13.46 4.38 21.23
CA LEU A 273 -12.92 4.99 22.44
C LEU A 273 -13.97 5.01 23.57
N TYR A 274 -15.20 5.42 23.25
CA TYR A 274 -16.30 5.38 24.22
C TYR A 274 -16.57 3.94 24.71
N LYS A 275 -16.72 3.00 23.78
CA LYS A 275 -17.00 1.60 24.12
C LYS A 275 -15.90 0.95 24.95
N TRP A 276 -14.64 1.19 24.62
CA TRP A 276 -13.51 0.60 25.35
C TRP A 276 -13.43 1.06 26.79
N ASN A 277 -13.79 2.31 27.02
CA ASN A 277 -13.72 2.95 28.32
C ASN A 277 -15.07 2.95 29.09
N ARG A 278 -16.10 2.30 28.51
CA ARG A 278 -17.46 2.23 29.08
C ARG A 278 -18.05 3.61 29.39
N LEU A 279 -17.72 4.58 28.53
CA LEU A 279 -18.20 5.95 28.65
C LEU A 279 -19.61 6.07 28.07
N ARG A 280 -20.40 6.97 28.62
CA ARG A 280 -21.73 7.33 28.12
C ARG A 280 -21.58 8.25 26.91
N ASP A 281 -22.58 8.34 26.06
CA ASP A 281 -22.58 9.18 24.87
C ASP A 281 -22.49 10.68 25.20
N ASP A 282 -22.91 11.07 26.42
CA ASP A 282 -22.86 12.44 26.96
C ASP A 282 -21.55 12.76 27.69
N TYR A 283 -20.58 11.84 27.73
CA TYR A 283 -19.27 12.07 28.35
C TYR A 283 -18.52 13.17 27.61
N TYR A 284 -18.06 14.14 28.38
CA TYR A 284 -17.21 15.23 27.93
C TYR A 284 -15.79 15.06 28.51
N PRO A 285 -14.75 14.97 27.65
CA PRO A 285 -13.39 14.73 28.13
C PRO A 285 -12.86 15.95 28.88
N THR A 286 -12.23 15.72 30.01
CA THR A 286 -11.57 16.73 30.82
C THR A 286 -10.07 16.47 30.91
N GLU A 287 -9.30 17.53 31.18
CA GLU A 287 -7.86 17.39 31.40
C GLU A 287 -7.58 16.39 32.49
N ASP A 288 -6.54 15.61 32.29
CA ASP A 288 -6.09 14.50 33.17
C ASP A 288 -6.96 13.24 33.18
N ASP A 289 -8.13 13.22 32.51
CA ASP A 289 -8.84 11.97 32.30
C ASP A 289 -7.96 10.95 31.55
N VAL A 290 -8.17 9.68 31.85
CA VAL A 290 -7.36 8.60 31.30
C VAL A 290 -8.23 7.64 30.49
N LEU A 291 -7.88 7.46 29.22
CA LEU A 291 -8.51 6.48 28.32
C LEU A 291 -7.60 5.28 28.12
N ILE A 292 -8.18 4.09 28.18
CA ILE A 292 -7.48 2.84 27.84
C ILE A 292 -7.68 2.55 26.36
N LEU A 293 -6.59 2.32 25.66
CA LEU A 293 -6.56 1.98 24.24
C LEU A 293 -6.68 0.45 24.07
N LYS A 294 -7.48 -0.02 23.10
CA LYS A 294 -7.71 -1.46 22.86
C LYS A 294 -7.59 -1.86 21.39
#